data_6c902878b8a541b948bd6a1fbf22632b
#
_entry.id   6c902878b8a541b948bd6a1fbf22632b
#
_cell.length_a   1.000
_cell.length_b   1.000
_cell.length_c   1.000
_cell.angle_alpha   90.00
_cell.angle_beta   90.00
_cell.angle_gamma   90.00
#
_symmetry.space_group_name_H-M   'P 1'
#
loop_
_entity.id
_entity.type
_entity.pdbx_description
1 polymer ?
#
loop_
_entity_poly.entity_id
_entity_poly.type
_entity_poly.pdbx_seq_one_letter_code
_entity_poly.pdbx_strand_id
1 'polypeptide(L)'
;MPAPAEPKPVMHVMAAVMLDALGRVLLAQRPAGKHLAGMWEFPGGKLEPGETPMAALTRELHEELGISLLHAEPLIRVPCHYPERELLLDARQTDQWEGEPQSLESQALQWLLPEQVDPSMLTPADRWILQALRLPTRYSITPADVRPEQRRLWCERIGQAIERS
;
A
#
# COMPACT_ATOMS: atom_id res chain seq x y z
N MET A 1 19.42 -36.87 3.19
CA MET A 1 19.14 -35.43 2.96
C MET A 1 17.73 -35.34 2.38
N PRO A 2 16.78 -34.62 2.99
CA PRO A 2 15.50 -34.36 2.36
C PRO A 2 15.74 -33.56 1.07
N ALA A 3 15.00 -33.87 -0.01
CA ALA A 3 15.03 -33.11 -1.24
C ALA A 3 14.69 -31.64 -0.98
N PRO A 4 15.30 -30.66 -1.67
CA PRO A 4 14.89 -29.27 -1.56
C PRO A 4 13.41 -29.18 -1.90
N ALA A 5 12.63 -28.50 -1.03
CA ALA A 5 11.22 -28.25 -1.27
C ALA A 5 11.06 -27.49 -2.60
N GLU A 6 10.11 -27.92 -3.42
CA GLU A 6 9.80 -27.20 -4.66
C GLU A 6 9.42 -25.75 -4.33
N PRO A 7 9.87 -24.76 -5.13
CA PRO A 7 9.54 -23.37 -4.90
C PRO A 7 8.02 -23.19 -5.00
N LYS A 8 7.41 -22.61 -3.97
CA LYS A 8 5.98 -22.30 -3.96
C LYS A 8 5.68 -21.24 -5.03
N PRO A 9 4.55 -21.35 -5.74
CA PRO A 9 4.18 -20.31 -6.69
C PRO A 9 3.99 -18.97 -5.97
N VAL A 10 4.63 -17.92 -6.48
CA VAL A 10 4.50 -16.57 -5.98
C VAL A 10 3.26 -15.93 -6.59
N MET A 11 2.28 -15.60 -5.75
CA MET A 11 1.10 -14.82 -6.16
C MET A 11 1.44 -13.35 -6.14
N HIS A 12 1.35 -12.67 -7.28
CA HIS A 12 1.53 -11.23 -7.36
C HIS A 12 0.15 -10.55 -7.19
N VAL A 13 0.03 -9.67 -6.20
CA VAL A 13 -1.21 -8.94 -5.87
C VAL A 13 -0.94 -7.44 -5.97
N MET A 14 -1.80 -6.77 -6.71
CA MET A 14 -1.80 -5.31 -6.86
C MET A 14 -2.74 -4.69 -5.84
N ALA A 15 -2.34 -3.57 -5.24
CA ALA A 15 -3.19 -2.78 -4.35
C ALA A 15 -3.14 -1.30 -4.74
N ALA A 16 -4.30 -0.64 -4.76
CA ALA A 16 -4.43 0.79 -5.06
C ALA A 16 -4.59 1.59 -3.78
N VAL A 17 -3.65 2.47 -3.53
CA VAL A 17 -3.76 3.54 -2.52
C VAL A 17 -4.36 4.76 -3.20
N MET A 18 -5.70 4.83 -3.21
CA MET A 18 -6.43 5.95 -3.76
C MET A 18 -6.50 7.07 -2.73
N LEU A 19 -5.98 8.25 -3.05
CA LEU A 19 -5.96 9.44 -2.19
C LEU A 19 -6.93 10.49 -2.73
N ASP A 20 -7.90 10.88 -1.90
CA ASP A 20 -8.77 12.00 -2.23
C ASP A 20 -8.10 13.37 -1.95
N ALA A 21 -8.79 14.45 -2.31
CA ALA A 21 -8.32 15.82 -2.11
C ALA A 21 -8.11 16.22 -0.62
N LEU A 22 -8.62 15.43 0.31
CA LEU A 22 -8.42 15.62 1.76
C LEU A 22 -7.31 14.73 2.32
N GLY A 23 -6.61 13.96 1.47
CA GLY A 23 -5.56 13.02 1.88
C GLY A 23 -6.09 11.74 2.53
N ARG A 24 -7.40 11.43 2.38
CA ARG A 24 -7.98 10.19 2.87
C ARG A 24 -7.72 9.07 1.88
N VAL A 25 -7.53 7.88 2.38
CA VAL A 25 -7.39 6.65 1.58
C VAL A 25 -8.71 5.90 1.52
N LEU A 26 -9.01 5.28 0.36
CA LEU A 26 -10.15 4.39 0.20
C LEU A 26 -9.79 3.00 0.68
N LEU A 27 -10.62 2.45 1.54
CA LEU A 27 -10.57 1.06 1.99
C LEU A 27 -11.85 0.33 1.59
N ALA A 28 -11.73 -0.95 1.24
CA ALA A 28 -12.83 -1.85 0.96
C ALA A 28 -12.87 -2.96 2.01
N GLN A 29 -14.08 -3.36 2.46
CA GLN A 29 -14.23 -4.46 3.39
C GLN A 29 -14.41 -5.77 2.64
N ARG A 30 -13.62 -6.77 2.96
CA ARG A 30 -13.67 -8.09 2.34
C ARG A 30 -15.04 -8.75 2.57
N PRO A 31 -15.72 -9.15 1.50
CA PRO A 31 -17.07 -9.72 1.64
C PRO A 31 -17.06 -11.08 2.35
N ALA A 32 -18.24 -11.47 2.84
CA ALA A 32 -18.43 -12.77 3.46
C ALA A 32 -18.07 -13.91 2.49
N GLY A 33 -17.44 -14.96 3.01
CA GLY A 33 -17.01 -16.13 2.22
C GLY A 33 -15.62 -16.03 1.59
N LYS A 34 -15.01 -14.85 1.50
CA LYS A 34 -13.60 -14.70 1.13
C LYS A 34 -12.67 -14.93 2.35
N HIS A 35 -11.43 -15.34 2.10
CA HIS A 35 -10.40 -15.43 3.14
C HIS A 35 -10.23 -14.07 3.84
N LEU A 36 -10.15 -14.04 5.19
CA LEU A 36 -10.12 -12.81 5.99
C LEU A 36 -11.39 -11.94 5.84
N ALA A 37 -12.57 -12.56 5.67
CA ALA A 37 -13.84 -11.86 5.57
C ALA A 37 -14.03 -10.85 6.71
N GLY A 38 -14.57 -9.67 6.41
CA GLY A 38 -14.81 -8.59 7.36
C GLY A 38 -13.59 -7.71 7.66
N MET A 39 -12.39 -8.12 7.30
CA MET A 39 -11.21 -7.23 7.38
C MET A 39 -11.23 -6.22 6.22
N TRP A 40 -10.53 -5.12 6.43
CA TRP A 40 -10.39 -4.08 5.43
C TRP A 40 -9.09 -4.24 4.66
N GLU A 41 -9.10 -3.81 3.41
CA GLU A 41 -7.96 -3.87 2.50
C GLU A 41 -7.96 -2.66 1.55
N PHE A 42 -6.82 -2.39 0.94
CA PHE A 42 -6.76 -1.47 -0.18
C PHE A 42 -7.33 -2.17 -1.42
N PRO A 43 -8.21 -1.51 -2.22
CA PRO A 43 -8.81 -2.10 -3.41
C PRO A 43 -7.76 -2.63 -4.39
N GLY A 44 -8.06 -3.73 -5.05
CA GLY A 44 -7.15 -4.36 -6.01
C GLY A 44 -7.25 -5.88 -6.00
N GLY A 45 -6.36 -6.52 -6.74
CA GLY A 45 -6.42 -7.95 -6.91
C GLY A 45 -5.19 -8.57 -7.55
N LYS A 46 -5.34 -9.75 -8.13
CA LYS A 46 -4.23 -10.52 -8.66
C LYS A 46 -3.74 -9.97 -10.00
N LEU A 47 -2.42 -9.95 -10.16
CA LEU A 47 -1.82 -9.78 -11.47
C LEU A 47 -2.01 -11.08 -12.27
N GLU A 48 -2.67 -11.01 -13.41
CA GLU A 48 -2.87 -12.15 -14.30
C GLU A 48 -1.67 -12.36 -15.22
N PRO A 49 -1.47 -13.61 -15.75
CA PRO A 49 -0.40 -13.88 -16.67
C PRO A 49 -0.46 -13.01 -17.92
N GLY A 50 0.64 -12.29 -18.20
CA GLY A 50 0.75 -11.40 -19.36
C GLY A 50 0.25 -9.97 -19.13
N GLU A 51 -0.35 -9.66 -17.99
CA GLU A 51 -0.71 -8.29 -17.64
C GLU A 51 0.50 -7.48 -17.15
N THR A 52 0.46 -6.18 -17.42
CA THR A 52 1.32 -5.24 -16.71
C THR A 52 0.69 -4.88 -15.35
N PRO A 53 1.48 -4.47 -14.35
CA PRO A 53 0.94 -4.02 -13.06
C PRO A 53 -0.12 -2.93 -13.18
N MET A 54 0.05 -2.01 -14.12
CA MET A 54 -0.92 -0.94 -14.35
C MET A 54 -2.22 -1.47 -14.97
N ALA A 55 -2.13 -2.40 -15.91
CA ALA A 55 -3.30 -3.02 -16.54
C ALA A 55 -4.14 -3.81 -15.53
N ALA A 56 -3.48 -4.63 -14.69
CA ALA A 56 -4.14 -5.38 -13.62
C ALA A 56 -4.87 -4.44 -12.67
N LEU A 57 -4.19 -3.38 -12.19
CA LEU A 57 -4.80 -2.44 -11.27
C LEU A 57 -5.98 -1.70 -11.89
N THR A 58 -5.88 -1.29 -13.16
CA THR A 58 -6.98 -0.65 -13.90
C THR A 58 -8.19 -1.59 -14.03
N ARG A 59 -7.96 -2.88 -14.38
CA ARG A 59 -9.02 -3.89 -14.48
C ARG A 59 -9.71 -4.11 -13.12
N GLU A 60 -8.95 -4.36 -12.05
CA GLU A 60 -9.49 -4.63 -10.72
C GLU A 60 -10.31 -3.43 -10.20
N LEU A 61 -9.80 -2.19 -10.33
CA LEU A 61 -10.53 -1.01 -9.89
C LEU A 61 -11.79 -0.74 -10.72
N HIS A 62 -11.77 -1.12 -11.99
CA HIS A 62 -12.97 -1.04 -12.82
C HIS A 62 -14.02 -2.08 -12.39
N GLU A 63 -13.60 -3.32 -12.12
CA GLU A 63 -14.48 -4.41 -11.69
C GLU A 63 -15.06 -4.18 -10.29
N GLU A 64 -14.23 -3.75 -9.33
CA GLU A 64 -14.65 -3.58 -7.94
C GLU A 64 -15.35 -2.27 -7.65
N LEU A 65 -14.93 -1.17 -8.31
CA LEU A 65 -15.33 0.20 -7.97
C LEU A 65 -15.99 0.98 -9.12
N GLY A 66 -15.96 0.48 -10.35
CA GLY A 66 -16.54 1.14 -11.53
C GLY A 66 -15.78 2.38 -11.97
N ILE A 67 -14.53 2.54 -11.61
CA ILE A 67 -13.69 3.70 -11.96
C ILE A 67 -12.69 3.35 -13.06
N SER A 68 -12.19 4.39 -13.75
CA SER A 68 -11.11 4.28 -14.72
C SER A 68 -9.84 4.89 -14.14
N LEU A 69 -8.84 4.06 -13.84
CA LEU A 69 -7.55 4.52 -13.32
C LEU A 69 -6.76 5.21 -14.44
N LEU A 70 -6.33 6.44 -14.23
CA LEU A 70 -5.55 7.22 -15.21
C LEU A 70 -4.05 7.06 -15.00
N HIS A 71 -3.60 7.09 -13.77
CA HIS A 71 -2.18 6.99 -13.40
C HIS A 71 -2.03 6.43 -11.98
N ALA A 72 -0.93 5.71 -11.73
CA ALA A 72 -0.55 5.29 -10.38
C ALA A 72 0.96 5.10 -10.28
N GLU A 73 1.55 5.64 -9.22
CA GLU A 73 2.98 5.53 -8.93
C GLU A 73 3.28 4.41 -7.93
N PRO A 74 4.43 3.71 -8.06
CA PRO A 74 4.84 2.73 -7.08
C PRO A 74 4.97 3.36 -5.68
N LEU A 75 4.36 2.75 -4.66
CA LEU A 75 4.51 3.14 -3.27
C LEU A 75 5.42 2.16 -2.52
N ILE A 76 5.04 0.90 -2.46
CA ILE A 76 5.81 -0.14 -1.77
C ILE A 76 5.57 -1.50 -2.41
N ARG A 77 6.60 -2.34 -2.41
CA ARG A 77 6.51 -3.73 -2.81
C ARG A 77 7.03 -4.62 -1.68
N VAL A 78 6.20 -5.54 -1.21
CA VAL A 78 6.47 -6.36 -0.02
C VAL A 78 6.28 -7.84 -0.31
N PRO A 79 7.29 -8.68 -0.13
CA PRO A 79 7.10 -10.13 -0.09
C PRO A 79 6.42 -10.52 1.23
N CYS A 80 5.31 -11.26 1.12
CA CYS A 80 4.57 -11.77 2.27
C CYS A 80 4.61 -13.31 2.25
N HIS A 81 5.11 -13.90 3.32
CA HIS A 81 5.26 -15.34 3.45
C HIS A 81 4.09 -15.93 4.23
N TYR A 82 3.31 -16.77 3.57
CA TYR A 82 2.23 -17.54 4.20
C TYR A 82 2.61 -19.04 4.22
N PRO A 83 2.06 -19.82 5.18
CA PRO A 83 2.39 -21.24 5.26
C PRO A 83 2.18 -22.02 3.96
N GLU A 84 1.15 -21.65 3.19
CA GLU A 84 0.75 -22.38 1.97
C GLU A 84 1.17 -21.71 0.67
N ARG A 85 1.58 -20.42 0.70
CA ARG A 85 1.89 -19.64 -0.51
C ARG A 85 2.82 -18.48 -0.22
N GLU A 86 3.55 -18.07 -1.26
CA GLU A 86 4.27 -16.81 -1.31
C GLU A 86 3.39 -15.75 -1.98
N LEU A 87 3.38 -14.53 -1.44
CA LEU A 87 2.66 -13.41 -2.02
C LEU A 87 3.62 -12.24 -2.17
N LEU A 88 3.59 -11.59 -3.33
CA LEU A 88 4.23 -10.30 -3.57
C LEU A 88 3.14 -9.25 -3.65
N LEU A 89 3.03 -8.39 -2.65
CA LEU A 89 2.15 -7.23 -2.65
C LEU A 89 2.86 -6.07 -3.34
N ASP A 90 2.27 -5.52 -4.41
CA ASP A 90 2.74 -4.34 -5.14
C ASP A 90 1.69 -3.24 -5.00
N ALA A 91 1.93 -2.32 -4.05
CA ALA A 91 1.02 -1.21 -3.80
C ALA A 91 1.42 0.02 -4.60
N ARG A 92 0.44 0.64 -5.24
CA ARG A 92 0.59 1.85 -6.02
C ARG A 92 -0.34 2.94 -5.52
N GLN A 93 0.18 4.17 -5.47
CA GLN A 93 -0.56 5.34 -5.03
C GLN A 93 -1.11 6.10 -6.24
N THR A 94 -2.34 6.62 -6.10
CA THR A 94 -2.99 7.45 -7.10
C THR A 94 -3.90 8.50 -6.48
N ASP A 95 -3.97 9.65 -7.14
CA ASP A 95 -4.97 10.72 -6.97
C ASP A 95 -5.66 11.02 -8.32
N GLN A 96 -5.47 10.14 -9.35
CA GLN A 96 -5.89 10.35 -10.73
C GLN A 96 -6.73 9.18 -11.24
N TRP A 97 -8.04 9.34 -11.21
CA TRP A 97 -9.03 8.42 -11.80
C TRP A 97 -10.25 9.17 -12.27
N GLU A 98 -11.05 8.55 -13.12
CA GLU A 98 -12.35 9.03 -13.56
C GLU A 98 -13.48 8.16 -12.98
N GLY A 99 -14.60 8.80 -12.65
CA GLY A 99 -15.76 8.16 -12.05
C GLY A 99 -15.80 8.29 -10.52
N GLU A 100 -16.94 7.96 -9.94
CA GLU A 100 -17.16 7.90 -8.49
C GLU A 100 -16.99 6.45 -8.01
N PRO A 101 -16.10 6.15 -7.06
CA PRO A 101 -15.95 4.79 -6.53
C PRO A 101 -17.27 4.28 -5.93
N GLN A 102 -17.73 3.15 -6.43
CA GLN A 102 -18.96 2.48 -6.00
C GLN A 102 -18.66 1.04 -5.60
N SER A 103 -19.44 0.52 -4.65
CA SER A 103 -19.36 -0.88 -4.25
C SER A 103 -20.07 -1.76 -5.28
N LEU A 104 -19.33 -2.30 -6.25
CA LEU A 104 -19.89 -3.18 -7.28
C LEU A 104 -19.95 -4.66 -6.85
N GLU A 105 -19.14 -5.06 -5.87
CA GLU A 105 -19.12 -6.40 -5.29
C GLU A 105 -19.85 -6.49 -3.93
N SER A 106 -20.69 -5.50 -3.58
CA SER A 106 -21.41 -5.42 -2.30
C SER A 106 -20.49 -5.31 -1.07
N GLN A 107 -19.24 -4.89 -1.26
CA GLN A 107 -18.28 -4.60 -0.20
C GLN A 107 -18.58 -3.23 0.43
N ALA A 108 -18.40 -3.06 1.74
CA ALA A 108 -18.40 -1.72 2.32
C ALA A 108 -17.16 -0.93 1.90
N LEU A 109 -17.36 0.35 1.63
CA LEU A 109 -16.28 1.29 1.27
C LEU A 109 -16.17 2.37 2.34
N GLN A 110 -14.93 2.79 2.66
CA GLN A 110 -14.70 3.83 3.66
C GLN A 110 -13.48 4.67 3.28
N TRP A 111 -13.64 6.00 3.36
CA TRP A 111 -12.56 6.97 3.23
C TRP A 111 -12.05 7.38 4.61
N LEU A 112 -10.77 7.16 4.91
CA LEU A 112 -10.14 7.49 6.18
C LEU A 112 -8.78 8.17 5.95
N LEU A 113 -8.41 9.10 6.83
CA LEU A 113 -7.03 9.55 6.91
C LEU A 113 -6.13 8.38 7.35
N PRO A 114 -4.93 8.23 6.81
CA PRO A 114 -4.02 7.14 7.19
C PRO A 114 -3.79 7.05 8.72
N GLU A 115 -3.78 8.18 9.42
CA GLU A 115 -3.60 8.25 10.88
C GLU A 115 -4.81 7.69 11.65
N GLN A 116 -6.01 7.73 11.06
CA GLN A 116 -7.26 7.25 11.65
C GLN A 116 -7.49 5.75 11.43
N VAL A 117 -6.77 5.12 10.51
CA VAL A 117 -6.92 3.70 10.23
C VAL A 117 -6.33 2.88 11.37
N ASP A 118 -7.14 2.07 12.06
CA ASP A 118 -6.62 1.09 13.02
C ASP A 118 -5.94 -0.05 12.24
N PRO A 119 -4.64 -0.32 12.46
CA PRO A 119 -3.95 -1.42 11.79
C PRO A 119 -4.58 -2.80 12.03
N SER A 120 -5.31 -2.97 13.14
CA SER A 120 -5.95 -4.25 13.47
C SER A 120 -7.13 -4.58 12.56
N MET A 121 -7.78 -3.58 11.97
CA MET A 121 -8.85 -3.79 11.00
C MET A 121 -8.36 -4.24 9.62
N LEU A 122 -7.08 -3.96 9.29
CA LEU A 122 -6.52 -4.29 7.99
C LEU A 122 -6.03 -5.74 7.89
N THR A 123 -6.08 -6.29 6.68
CA THR A 123 -5.41 -7.57 6.40
C THR A 123 -3.92 -7.49 6.74
N PRO A 124 -3.26 -8.59 7.11
CA PRO A 124 -1.84 -8.55 7.50
C PRO A 124 -0.92 -7.93 6.45
N ALA A 125 -1.19 -8.16 5.15
CA ALA A 125 -0.39 -7.60 4.07
C ALA A 125 -0.59 -6.07 3.94
N ASP A 126 -1.82 -5.58 4.07
CA ASP A 126 -2.15 -4.16 3.93
C ASP A 126 -1.59 -3.26 5.04
N ARG A 127 -1.25 -3.85 6.19
CA ARG A 127 -0.58 -3.13 7.28
C ARG A 127 0.76 -2.53 6.85
N TRP A 128 1.47 -3.18 5.93
CA TRP A 128 2.71 -2.65 5.36
C TRP A 128 2.46 -1.42 4.51
N ILE A 129 1.36 -1.38 3.76
CA ILE A 129 0.95 -0.20 2.99
C ILE A 129 0.65 0.96 3.94
N LEU A 130 -0.17 0.71 4.97
CA LEU A 130 -0.48 1.73 5.98
C LEU A 130 0.78 2.25 6.67
N GLN A 131 1.72 1.37 6.99
CA GLN A 131 2.99 1.78 7.58
C GLN A 131 3.79 2.68 6.62
N ALA A 132 3.86 2.33 5.33
CA ALA A 132 4.53 3.15 4.33
C ALA A 132 3.90 4.54 4.18
N LEU A 133 2.56 4.64 4.22
CA LEU A 133 1.83 5.90 4.16
C LEU A 133 2.09 6.83 5.36
N ARG A 134 2.39 6.25 6.52
CA ARG A 134 2.70 6.99 7.76
C ARG A 134 4.17 7.38 7.88
N LEU A 135 5.02 6.92 6.98
CA LEU A 135 6.42 7.33 6.99
C LEU A 135 6.54 8.77 6.45
N PRO A 136 7.44 9.56 7.01
CA PRO A 136 7.75 10.87 6.44
C PRO A 136 8.32 10.72 5.03
N THR A 137 7.91 11.60 4.13
CA THR A 137 8.37 11.63 2.73
C THR A 137 9.83 12.07 2.59
N ARG A 138 10.40 12.63 3.65
CA ARG A 138 11.79 13.11 3.69
C ARG A 138 12.51 12.61 4.93
N TYR A 139 13.73 12.16 4.75
CA TYR A 139 14.63 11.72 5.81
C TYR A 139 15.90 12.54 5.76
N SER A 140 16.34 13.05 6.92
CA SER A 140 17.67 13.62 7.07
C SER A 140 18.59 12.56 7.67
N ILE A 141 19.65 12.22 6.96
CA ILE A 141 20.64 11.25 7.42
C ILE A 141 21.87 12.03 7.86
N THR A 142 22.28 11.87 9.11
CA THR A 142 23.56 12.40 9.59
C THR A 142 24.69 11.46 9.18
N PRO A 143 25.91 11.98 8.93
CA PRO A 143 27.08 11.14 8.74
C PRO A 143 27.28 10.19 9.95
N ALA A 144 27.76 8.98 9.69
CA ALA A 144 27.96 7.96 10.73
C ALA A 144 29.02 8.36 11.76
N ASP A 145 29.91 9.30 11.42
CA ASP A 145 31.07 9.74 12.19
C ASP A 145 30.86 11.10 12.87
N VAL A 146 29.60 11.53 13.10
CA VAL A 146 29.32 12.79 13.81
C VAL A 146 29.86 12.73 15.23
N ARG A 147 30.88 13.52 15.51
CA ARG A 147 31.49 13.62 16.84
C ARG A 147 30.55 14.33 17.82
N PRO A 148 30.62 14.03 19.13
CA PRO A 148 29.75 14.62 20.15
C PRO A 148 29.65 16.15 20.10
N GLU A 149 30.77 16.81 19.84
CA GLU A 149 30.87 18.29 19.73
C GLU A 149 30.16 18.86 18.50
N GLN A 150 29.92 18.03 17.48
CA GLN A 150 29.25 18.43 16.24
C GLN A 150 27.74 18.20 16.26
N ARG A 151 27.23 17.47 17.27
CA ARG A 151 25.80 17.09 17.34
C ARG A 151 24.87 18.32 17.32
N ARG A 152 25.21 19.36 18.08
CA ARG A 152 24.42 20.59 18.15
C ARG A 152 24.30 21.26 16.77
N LEU A 153 25.42 21.39 16.05
CA LEU A 153 25.45 21.99 14.71
C LEU A 153 24.60 21.18 13.72
N TRP A 154 24.66 19.82 13.80
CA TRP A 154 23.84 18.96 12.95
C TRP A 154 22.35 19.07 13.27
N CYS A 155 21.97 19.15 14.53
CA CYS A 155 20.57 19.36 14.94
C CYS A 155 20.02 20.69 14.43
N GLU A 156 20.81 21.76 14.51
CA GLU A 156 20.43 23.09 13.97
C GLU A 156 20.27 23.05 12.45
N ARG A 157 21.18 22.40 11.71
CA ARG A 157 21.09 22.25 10.25
C ARG A 157 19.88 21.41 9.82
N ILE A 158 19.57 20.34 10.53
CA ILE A 158 18.39 19.50 10.27
C ILE A 158 17.11 20.32 10.53
N GLY A 159 17.05 21.06 11.65
CA GLY A 159 15.93 21.95 11.95
C GLY A 159 15.68 22.95 10.83
N GLN A 160 16.72 23.64 10.36
CA GLN A 160 16.63 24.59 9.25
C GLN A 160 16.23 23.92 7.91
N ALA A 161 16.63 22.69 7.67
CA ALA A 161 16.25 21.94 6.46
C ALA A 161 14.78 21.55 6.48
N ILE A 162 14.23 21.23 7.65
CA ILE A 162 12.80 20.90 7.85
C ILE A 162 11.93 22.14 7.66
N GLU A 163 12.34 23.29 8.22
CA GLU A 163 11.59 24.56 8.12
C GLU A 163 11.53 25.12 6.68
N ARG A 164 12.47 24.75 5.81
CA ARG A 164 12.49 25.17 4.39
C ARG A 164 11.76 24.20 3.45
N SER A 165 11.14 23.18 3.97
CA SER A 165 10.46 22.12 3.22
C SER A 165 8.96 22.27 3.24
#